data_0135e1f5497e7853604411366c6f6ae4
#
_entry.id   0135e1f5497e7853604411366c6f6ae4
#
_cell.length_a   1.000
_cell.length_b   1.000
_cell.length_c   1.000
_cell.angle_alpha   90.00
_cell.angle_beta   90.00
_cell.angle_gamma   90.00
#
_symmetry.space_group_name_H-M   'P 1'
#
loop_
_entity.id
_entity.type
_entity.pdbx_description
1 polymer ?
#
loop_
_entity_poly.entity_id
_entity_poly.type
_entity_poly.pdbx_seq_one_letter_code
_entity_poly.pdbx_strand_id
1 'polypeptide(L)'
;MKTGLRLALSSILCVAAHAHAVEILPDENYHDMQVYRPTGDVKEVVYLLADHGTQEAAITRLGERLARESTLVVRIDSAKLLADLQNLKANCVDLGSDFEGQSHYLQARYQLPTYHPPYFVGIGNGAALTYALLAQAPTSTFAGVLSLDFCPEVQLRTPLCRGDDLRTAKHAATGTTELLPLTRSHTRWVVQPDESGLRCDARATRSFVSRLPASNLITVRSARTTATDPAGPAAFEAIGQLLSHPVPGSKPATSSLADLPLIEVLPQGVGTDTFAVLLSGDGGWTGLDKDVAAALAARGVAVVGWDSLRYFWKARTPDELASDANRLIAHYSQQWQKPHVMLLGYSQGANVLPFLVNRLSGDARGKVSLVAMTGLGLQADFEFHFANWVGASAKSLAILPETARLGSPKAICIYGREDPESSCMQLDPKRVQAIALPGGHHFNGDYGKVAETILQAAALRR
;
A
#
# COMPACT_ATOMS: atom_id res chain seq x y z
N MET A 1 -12.85 -69.55 41.92
CA MET A 1 -11.72 -68.70 41.48
C MET A 1 -11.95 -68.32 40.05
N LYS A 2 -12.34 -67.04 39.82
CA LYS A 2 -12.58 -66.45 38.48
C LYS A 2 -11.59 -65.31 38.32
N THR A 3 -10.57 -65.54 37.50
CA THR A 3 -9.54 -64.55 37.12
C THR A 3 -10.07 -63.75 35.98
N GLY A 4 -10.32 -62.44 36.24
CA GLY A 4 -10.73 -61.48 35.24
C GLY A 4 -9.52 -60.80 34.59
N LEU A 5 -9.40 -60.95 33.29
CA LEU A 5 -8.40 -60.30 32.41
C LEU A 5 -8.86 -58.91 32.08
N ARG A 6 -8.17 -57.90 32.55
CA ARG A 6 -8.41 -56.48 32.18
C ARG A 6 -7.61 -56.15 30.93
N LEU A 7 -8.30 -56.00 29.79
CA LEU A 7 -7.71 -55.38 28.60
C LEU A 7 -7.58 -53.88 28.82
N ALA A 8 -6.36 -53.34 28.79
CA ALA A 8 -6.09 -51.94 28.71
C ALA A 8 -6.16 -51.50 27.23
N LEU A 9 -7.19 -50.74 26.87
CA LEU A 9 -7.25 -50.01 25.59
C LEU A 9 -6.31 -48.83 25.66
N SER A 10 -5.16 -48.90 24.99
CA SER A 10 -4.32 -47.72 24.70
C SER A 10 -4.90 -46.95 23.54
N SER A 11 -5.54 -45.82 23.83
CA SER A 11 -5.98 -44.86 22.81
C SER A 11 -4.75 -44.16 22.20
N ILE A 12 -4.36 -44.60 21.01
CA ILE A 12 -3.39 -43.86 20.19
C ILE A 12 -4.10 -42.64 19.66
N LEU A 13 -3.82 -41.45 20.22
CA LEU A 13 -4.18 -40.21 19.62
C LEU A 13 -3.36 -40.02 18.33
N CYS A 14 -3.95 -40.36 17.19
CA CYS A 14 -3.45 -39.86 15.90
C CYS A 14 -3.63 -38.35 15.85
N VAL A 15 -2.59 -37.61 16.15
CA VAL A 15 -2.51 -36.18 15.77
C VAL A 15 -2.40 -36.15 14.25
N ALA A 16 -3.53 -35.98 13.58
CA ALA A 16 -3.55 -35.71 12.16
C ALA A 16 -2.80 -34.39 11.95
N ALA A 17 -1.59 -34.48 11.38
CA ALA A 17 -0.91 -33.31 10.86
C ALA A 17 -1.81 -32.70 9.76
N HIS A 18 -2.50 -31.63 10.06
CA HIS A 18 -3.26 -30.87 9.07
C HIS A 18 -2.22 -30.30 8.10
N ALA A 19 -2.05 -30.94 6.95
CA ALA A 19 -1.32 -30.37 5.84
C ALA A 19 -2.05 -29.07 5.46
N HIS A 20 -1.34 -27.96 5.52
CA HIS A 20 -1.88 -26.69 5.01
C HIS A 20 -2.23 -26.90 3.55
N ALA A 21 -3.50 -26.67 3.18
CA ALA A 21 -3.93 -26.79 1.81
C ALA A 21 -3.25 -25.68 0.99
N VAL A 22 -2.45 -26.09 0.02
CA VAL A 22 -1.93 -25.17 -0.99
C VAL A 22 -3.02 -25.02 -2.05
N GLU A 23 -3.54 -23.83 -2.19
CA GLU A 23 -4.49 -23.48 -3.24
C GLU A 23 -3.72 -22.95 -4.45
N ILE A 24 -4.02 -23.47 -5.64
CA ILE A 24 -3.50 -22.94 -6.90
C ILE A 24 -4.55 -22.00 -7.47
N LEU A 25 -4.24 -20.71 -7.57
CA LEU A 25 -5.11 -19.72 -8.18
C LEU A 25 -4.58 -19.40 -9.58
N PRO A 26 -5.36 -19.72 -10.63
CA PRO A 26 -5.03 -19.21 -11.96
C PRO A 26 -5.19 -17.70 -11.97
N ASP A 27 -4.22 -17.00 -12.54
CA ASP A 27 -4.28 -15.57 -12.75
C ASP A 27 -3.84 -15.28 -14.19
N GLU A 28 -4.55 -14.38 -14.86
CA GLU A 28 -4.27 -14.05 -16.26
C GLU A 28 -2.92 -13.35 -16.45
N ASN A 29 -2.42 -12.67 -15.40
CA ASN A 29 -1.20 -11.86 -15.45
C ASN A 29 0.01 -12.53 -14.78
N TYR A 30 -0.23 -13.42 -13.79
CA TYR A 30 0.84 -13.95 -12.92
C TYR A 30 0.97 -15.47 -12.94
N HIS A 31 0.25 -16.14 -13.82
CA HIS A 31 0.11 -17.60 -13.85
C HIS A 31 -0.29 -18.21 -12.50
N ASP A 32 -0.21 -19.51 -12.37
CA ASP A 32 -0.64 -20.24 -11.20
C ASP A 32 0.05 -19.76 -9.91
N MET A 33 -0.60 -18.88 -9.17
CA MET A 33 -0.18 -18.50 -7.83
C MET A 33 -0.43 -19.61 -6.84
N GLN A 34 0.57 -19.98 -6.06
CA GLN A 34 0.44 -20.93 -4.98
C GLN A 34 0.19 -20.21 -3.67
N VAL A 35 -0.99 -20.40 -3.10
CA VAL A 35 -1.39 -19.73 -1.87
C VAL A 35 -1.33 -20.71 -0.69
N TYR A 36 -0.51 -20.38 0.31
CA TYR A 36 -0.41 -21.11 1.57
C TYR A 36 -1.19 -20.34 2.63
N ARG A 37 -2.27 -20.93 3.10
CA ARG A 37 -3.16 -20.30 4.08
C ARG A 37 -2.85 -20.78 5.49
N PRO A 38 -2.74 -19.89 6.49
CA PRO A 38 -2.69 -20.28 7.88
C PRO A 38 -4.02 -20.89 8.33
N THR A 39 -4.00 -21.71 9.37
CA THR A 39 -5.21 -22.32 9.94
C THR A 39 -5.98 -21.38 10.87
N GLY A 40 -5.39 -20.26 11.28
CA GLY A 40 -5.97 -19.24 12.15
C GLY A 40 -6.00 -17.88 11.50
N ASP A 41 -6.10 -16.84 12.33
CA ASP A 41 -6.10 -15.46 11.87
C ASP A 41 -4.81 -15.11 11.13
N VAL A 42 -4.95 -14.41 10.00
CA VAL A 42 -3.83 -13.88 9.24
C VAL A 42 -3.31 -12.63 9.97
N LYS A 43 -2.01 -12.64 10.28
CA LYS A 43 -1.30 -11.49 10.87
C LYS A 43 -0.52 -10.70 9.82
N GLU A 44 0.05 -11.42 8.85
CA GLU A 44 0.90 -10.85 7.82
C GLU A 44 0.57 -11.46 6.46
N VAL A 45 0.84 -10.71 5.39
CA VAL A 45 0.74 -11.18 4.00
C VAL A 45 2.11 -11.07 3.36
N VAL A 46 2.60 -12.17 2.77
CA VAL A 46 3.92 -12.26 2.13
C VAL A 46 3.77 -12.74 0.70
N TYR A 47 4.29 -11.97 -0.25
CA TYR A 47 4.51 -12.41 -1.62
C TYR A 47 5.94 -12.97 -1.74
N LEU A 48 6.04 -14.23 -2.15
CA LEU A 48 7.31 -14.94 -2.33
C LEU A 48 7.57 -15.15 -3.82
N LEU A 49 8.47 -14.34 -4.38
CA LEU A 49 8.89 -14.40 -5.77
C LEU A 49 10.20 -15.21 -5.87
N ALA A 50 10.11 -16.41 -6.40
CA ALA A 50 11.27 -17.30 -6.53
C ALA A 50 11.15 -18.17 -7.77
N ASP A 51 12.28 -18.50 -8.41
CA ASP A 51 12.29 -19.37 -9.59
C ASP A 51 11.90 -20.81 -9.21
N HIS A 52 11.18 -21.50 -10.09
CA HIS A 52 11.07 -22.96 -10.05
C HIS A 52 12.42 -23.61 -10.41
N GLY A 53 12.69 -24.76 -9.85
CA GLY A 53 13.88 -25.53 -10.19
C GLY A 53 14.40 -26.39 -9.05
N THR A 54 15.71 -26.55 -8.94
CA THR A 54 16.38 -27.42 -7.96
C THR A 54 16.08 -27.06 -6.50
N GLN A 55 15.53 -25.88 -6.24
CA GLN A 55 15.20 -25.37 -4.90
C GLN A 55 13.71 -25.44 -4.57
N GLU A 56 12.89 -26.01 -5.45
CA GLU A 56 11.44 -26.11 -5.31
C GLU A 56 10.99 -26.60 -3.93
N ALA A 57 11.56 -27.72 -3.47
CA ALA A 57 11.23 -28.28 -2.16
C ALA A 57 11.59 -27.36 -0.99
N ALA A 58 12.65 -26.56 -1.12
CA ALA A 58 13.05 -25.60 -0.10
C ALA A 58 12.08 -24.42 -0.03
N ILE A 59 11.71 -23.88 -1.18
CA ILE A 59 10.74 -22.77 -1.28
C ILE A 59 9.36 -23.20 -0.77
N THR A 60 8.91 -24.43 -1.11
CA THR A 60 7.66 -25.00 -0.58
C THR A 60 7.69 -25.08 0.96
N ARG A 61 8.78 -25.63 1.53
CA ARG A 61 8.95 -25.67 3.00
C ARG A 61 8.95 -24.28 3.65
N LEU A 62 9.51 -23.27 2.98
CA LEU A 62 9.48 -21.90 3.45
C LEU A 62 8.05 -21.37 3.51
N GLY A 63 7.27 -21.53 2.43
CA GLY A 63 5.86 -21.13 2.38
C GLY A 63 5.02 -21.79 3.47
N GLU A 64 5.15 -23.11 3.63
CA GLU A 64 4.47 -23.88 4.68
C GLU A 64 4.86 -23.41 6.09
N ARG A 65 6.13 -23.10 6.30
CA ARG A 65 6.61 -22.63 7.61
C ARG A 65 6.06 -21.26 7.97
N LEU A 66 6.06 -20.33 7.02
CA LEU A 66 5.46 -19.00 7.21
C LEU A 66 3.95 -19.11 7.46
N ALA A 67 3.26 -19.98 6.76
CA ALA A 67 1.83 -20.20 6.98
C ALA A 67 1.55 -20.72 8.41
N ARG A 68 2.40 -21.59 8.97
CA ARG A 68 2.29 -22.00 10.38
C ARG A 68 2.48 -20.85 11.36
N GLU A 69 3.15 -19.77 10.97
CA GLU A 69 3.36 -18.56 11.79
C GLU A 69 2.32 -17.46 11.50
N SER A 70 1.10 -17.85 11.10
CA SER A 70 -0.04 -16.93 10.84
C SER A 70 0.18 -15.99 9.65
N THR A 71 1.02 -16.38 8.68
CA THR A 71 1.27 -15.61 7.46
C THR A 71 0.49 -16.19 6.28
N LEU A 72 -0.26 -15.35 5.56
CA LEU A 72 -0.78 -15.71 4.23
C LEU A 72 0.36 -15.56 3.22
N VAL A 73 0.78 -16.66 2.60
CA VAL A 73 1.88 -16.63 1.63
C VAL A 73 1.35 -16.83 0.22
N VAL A 74 1.73 -15.92 -0.67
CA VAL A 74 1.43 -15.98 -2.10
C VAL A 74 2.73 -16.21 -2.85
N ARG A 75 2.94 -17.41 -3.35
CA ARG A 75 4.11 -17.75 -4.11
C ARG A 75 3.88 -17.57 -5.59
N ILE A 76 4.83 -16.93 -6.25
CA ILE A 76 4.85 -16.67 -7.70
C ILE A 76 6.19 -17.13 -8.26
N ASP A 77 6.13 -17.86 -9.38
CA ASP A 77 7.31 -18.25 -10.14
C ASP A 77 7.88 -17.03 -10.88
N SER A 78 9.02 -16.53 -10.44
CA SER A 78 9.65 -15.34 -11.02
C SER A 78 10.17 -15.55 -12.43
N ALA A 79 10.54 -16.76 -12.83
CA ALA A 79 10.97 -17.05 -14.19
C ALA A 79 9.79 -17.01 -15.18
N LYS A 80 8.63 -17.57 -14.78
CA LYS A 80 7.40 -17.48 -15.57
C LYS A 80 6.93 -16.04 -15.66
N LEU A 81 6.86 -15.34 -14.51
CA LEU A 81 6.49 -13.92 -14.47
C LEU A 81 7.35 -13.08 -15.44
N LEU A 82 8.67 -13.25 -15.43
CA LEU A 82 9.56 -12.56 -16.37
C LEU A 82 9.25 -12.90 -17.84
N ALA A 83 8.94 -14.16 -18.14
CA ALA A 83 8.57 -14.58 -19.49
C ALA A 83 7.27 -13.91 -19.96
N ASP A 84 6.29 -13.74 -19.09
CA ASP A 84 5.02 -13.08 -19.42
C ASP A 84 5.20 -11.58 -19.60
N LEU A 85 5.93 -10.94 -18.69
CA LEU A 85 6.27 -9.52 -18.78
C LEU A 85 7.01 -9.17 -20.08
N GLN A 86 7.79 -10.11 -20.65
CA GLN A 86 8.43 -9.95 -21.96
C GLN A 86 7.45 -9.95 -23.14
N ASN A 87 6.28 -10.56 -22.98
CA ASN A 87 5.26 -10.70 -24.01
C ASN A 87 4.13 -9.66 -23.87
N LEU A 88 4.14 -8.85 -22.82
CA LEU A 88 3.15 -7.80 -22.59
C LEU A 88 3.17 -6.76 -23.73
N LYS A 89 1.98 -6.51 -24.30
CA LYS A 89 1.75 -5.43 -25.29
C LYS A 89 1.45 -4.11 -24.55
N ALA A 90 2.37 -3.69 -23.69
CA ALA A 90 2.24 -2.44 -22.95
C ALA A 90 3.42 -1.52 -23.28
N ASN A 91 3.26 -0.22 -23.09
CA ASN A 91 4.34 0.76 -23.25
C ASN A 91 5.42 0.59 -22.18
N CYS A 92 5.02 0.19 -20.97
CA CYS A 92 5.90 -0.13 -19.85
C CYS A 92 5.21 -1.07 -18.87
N VAL A 93 5.96 -1.67 -17.94
CA VAL A 93 5.50 -2.58 -16.88
C VAL A 93 5.48 -1.84 -15.55
N ASP A 94 4.33 -1.80 -14.88
CA ASP A 94 4.17 -1.25 -13.54
C ASP A 94 3.89 -2.35 -12.52
N LEU A 95 4.96 -2.94 -11.99
CA LEU A 95 4.84 -3.98 -10.97
C LEU A 95 4.24 -3.45 -9.66
N GLY A 96 4.47 -2.17 -9.34
CA GLY A 96 3.97 -1.56 -8.11
C GLY A 96 2.46 -1.59 -8.04
N SER A 97 1.80 -1.01 -9.05
CA SER A 97 0.34 -0.95 -9.14
C SER A 97 -0.28 -2.34 -9.34
N ASP A 98 0.35 -3.19 -10.16
CA ASP A 98 -0.17 -4.54 -10.44
C ASP A 98 -0.23 -5.39 -9.17
N PHE A 99 0.87 -5.42 -8.38
CA PHE A 99 0.90 -6.19 -7.13
C PHE A 99 0.09 -5.59 -6.00
N GLU A 100 -0.07 -4.28 -5.97
CA GLU A 100 -1.00 -3.61 -5.06
C GLU A 100 -2.43 -4.08 -5.34
N GLY A 101 -2.84 -3.98 -6.58
CA GLY A 101 -4.15 -4.45 -7.03
C GLY A 101 -4.39 -5.91 -6.70
N GLN A 102 -3.44 -6.77 -7.01
CA GLN A 102 -3.56 -8.20 -6.69
C GLN A 102 -3.65 -8.47 -5.19
N SER A 103 -2.91 -7.71 -4.37
CA SER A 103 -2.99 -7.85 -2.92
C SER A 103 -4.38 -7.49 -2.38
N HIS A 104 -4.98 -6.41 -2.88
CA HIS A 104 -6.35 -6.05 -2.55
C HIS A 104 -7.32 -7.19 -2.92
N TYR A 105 -7.22 -7.68 -4.15
CA TYR A 105 -8.07 -8.77 -4.64
C TYR A 105 -7.96 -10.03 -3.78
N LEU A 106 -6.74 -10.51 -3.50
CA LEU A 106 -6.54 -11.74 -2.74
C LEU A 106 -7.02 -11.61 -1.29
N GLN A 107 -6.73 -10.50 -0.64
CA GLN A 107 -7.14 -10.30 0.74
C GLN A 107 -8.66 -10.15 0.87
N ALA A 108 -9.32 -9.51 -0.08
CA ALA A 108 -10.78 -9.46 -0.16
C ALA A 108 -11.39 -10.83 -0.47
N ARG A 109 -10.82 -11.59 -1.42
CA ARG A 109 -11.23 -12.97 -1.74
C ARG A 109 -11.21 -13.88 -0.51
N TYR A 110 -10.17 -13.75 0.31
CA TYR A 110 -10.04 -14.53 1.54
C TYR A 110 -10.75 -13.89 2.73
N GLN A 111 -11.48 -12.80 2.51
CA GLN A 111 -12.28 -12.11 3.53
C GLN A 111 -11.47 -11.75 4.78
N LEU A 112 -10.23 -11.28 4.59
CA LEU A 112 -9.43 -10.85 5.73
C LEU A 112 -10.13 -9.71 6.48
N PRO A 113 -10.18 -9.75 7.82
CA PRO A 113 -10.92 -8.77 8.61
C PRO A 113 -10.34 -7.36 8.54
N THR A 114 -9.06 -7.24 8.14
CA THR A 114 -8.35 -5.96 7.92
C THR A 114 -7.42 -6.13 6.74
N TYR A 115 -7.15 -5.04 6.01
CA TYR A 115 -6.11 -5.05 5.00
C TYR A 115 -4.71 -5.01 5.64
N HIS A 116 -3.83 -5.91 5.20
CA HIS A 116 -2.43 -5.98 5.57
C HIS A 116 -1.57 -5.56 4.38
N PRO A 117 -0.87 -4.40 4.44
CA PRO A 117 0.12 -4.07 3.41
C PRO A 117 1.10 -5.24 3.27
N PRO A 118 1.29 -5.79 2.07
CA PRO A 118 2.07 -7.02 1.91
C PRO A 118 3.57 -6.77 2.07
N TYR A 119 4.28 -7.80 2.52
CA TYR A 119 5.72 -7.91 2.40
C TYR A 119 6.08 -8.65 1.13
N PHE A 120 7.20 -8.29 0.52
CA PHE A 120 7.74 -8.99 -0.64
C PHE A 120 9.08 -9.64 -0.32
N VAL A 121 9.20 -10.93 -0.63
CA VAL A 121 10.43 -11.70 -0.52
C VAL A 121 10.80 -12.18 -1.90
N GLY A 122 11.90 -11.68 -2.44
CA GLY A 122 12.45 -12.07 -3.73
C GLY A 122 13.73 -12.89 -3.58
N ILE A 123 13.83 -13.98 -4.33
CA ILE A 123 15.00 -14.85 -4.35
C ILE A 123 15.49 -14.95 -5.80
N GLY A 124 16.75 -14.67 -6.04
CA GLY A 124 17.35 -14.73 -7.36
C GLY A 124 16.72 -13.75 -8.36
N ASN A 125 16.04 -14.21 -9.42
CA ASN A 125 15.33 -13.33 -10.36
C ASN A 125 14.22 -12.54 -9.63
N GLY A 126 13.55 -13.16 -8.67
CA GLY A 126 12.57 -12.51 -7.83
C GLY A 126 13.15 -11.35 -7.01
N ALA A 127 14.43 -11.39 -6.64
CA ALA A 127 15.09 -10.32 -5.90
C ALA A 127 15.19 -9.01 -6.70
N ALA A 128 15.49 -9.10 -8.01
CA ALA A 128 15.50 -7.93 -8.90
C ALA A 128 14.09 -7.37 -9.12
N LEU A 129 13.08 -8.25 -9.27
CA LEU A 129 11.68 -7.85 -9.43
C LEU A 129 11.15 -7.17 -8.17
N THR A 130 11.45 -7.69 -6.97
CA THR A 130 11.04 -7.05 -5.71
C THR A 130 11.70 -5.70 -5.47
N TYR A 131 12.94 -5.51 -5.96
CA TYR A 131 13.56 -4.20 -5.96
C TYR A 131 12.87 -3.23 -6.92
N ALA A 132 12.55 -3.67 -8.15
CA ALA A 132 11.86 -2.84 -9.13
C ALA A 132 10.49 -2.39 -8.59
N LEU A 133 9.73 -3.32 -8.02
CA LEU A 133 8.46 -3.08 -7.35
C LEU A 133 8.60 -2.07 -6.20
N LEU A 134 9.59 -2.25 -5.32
CA LEU A 134 9.90 -1.30 -4.24
C LEU A 134 10.16 0.11 -4.75
N ALA A 135 10.91 0.24 -5.85
CA ALA A 135 11.31 1.51 -6.41
C ALA A 135 10.21 2.19 -7.25
N GLN A 136 9.25 1.42 -7.77
CA GLN A 136 8.07 1.93 -8.47
C GLN A 136 6.98 2.39 -7.52
N ALA A 137 6.76 1.63 -6.46
CA ALA A 137 5.61 1.85 -5.58
C ALA A 137 5.73 3.15 -4.78
N PRO A 138 4.62 3.85 -4.58
CA PRO A 138 4.54 4.94 -3.64
C PRO A 138 4.92 4.49 -2.22
N THR A 139 5.37 5.42 -1.41
CA THR A 139 5.75 5.18 -0.01
C THR A 139 4.63 4.46 0.76
N SER A 140 4.96 3.37 1.48
CA SER A 140 4.05 2.57 2.33
C SER A 140 2.93 1.80 1.63
N THR A 141 2.95 1.68 0.32
CA THR A 141 2.12 0.69 -0.40
C THR A 141 2.42 -0.71 0.12
N PHE A 142 3.69 -0.98 0.40
CA PHE A 142 4.16 -2.27 0.92
C PHE A 142 4.78 -2.11 2.31
N ALA A 143 4.63 -3.14 3.14
CA ALA A 143 5.14 -3.16 4.51
C ALA A 143 6.67 -3.28 4.53
N GLY A 144 7.26 -3.99 3.57
CA GLY A 144 8.70 -4.14 3.45
C GLY A 144 9.11 -5.10 2.35
N VAL A 145 10.38 -5.09 2.00
CA VAL A 145 10.97 -5.93 0.94
C VAL A 145 12.22 -6.63 1.44
N LEU A 146 12.36 -7.91 1.09
CA LEU A 146 13.59 -8.69 1.25
C LEU A 146 14.04 -9.20 -0.12
N SER A 147 15.27 -8.89 -0.50
CA SER A 147 15.88 -9.36 -1.75
C SER A 147 17.11 -10.21 -1.45
N LEU A 148 17.00 -11.52 -1.67
CA LEU A 148 18.06 -12.51 -1.47
C LEU A 148 18.71 -12.87 -2.82
N ASP A 149 20.02 -13.04 -2.82
CA ASP A 149 20.83 -13.22 -4.02
C ASP A 149 20.58 -12.13 -5.08
N PHE A 150 20.54 -10.89 -4.59
CA PHE A 150 20.17 -9.72 -5.37
C PHE A 150 21.22 -9.41 -6.42
N CYS A 151 20.76 -9.27 -7.66
CA CYS A 151 21.49 -8.79 -8.81
C CYS A 151 20.78 -7.56 -9.39
N PRO A 152 21.45 -6.41 -9.62
CA PRO A 152 20.80 -5.19 -10.09
C PRO A 152 20.49 -5.20 -11.59
N GLU A 153 20.08 -6.34 -12.13
CA GLU A 153 19.76 -6.51 -13.55
C GLU A 153 18.48 -7.32 -13.71
N VAL A 154 17.68 -6.96 -14.69
CA VAL A 154 16.48 -7.70 -15.08
C VAL A 154 16.39 -7.83 -16.59
N GLN A 155 16.03 -9.01 -17.09
CA GLN A 155 15.83 -9.24 -18.51
C GLN A 155 14.39 -8.92 -18.89
N LEU A 156 14.15 -7.72 -19.37
CA LEU A 156 12.85 -7.28 -19.88
C LEU A 156 13.00 -6.56 -21.21
N ARG A 157 12.15 -6.94 -22.19
CA ARG A 157 12.01 -6.24 -23.48
C ARG A 157 11.20 -4.95 -23.29
N THR A 158 10.04 -5.07 -22.63
CA THR A 158 9.19 -3.95 -22.25
C THR A 158 9.86 -3.21 -21.09
N PRO A 159 10.05 -1.89 -21.18
CA PRO A 159 10.67 -1.13 -20.10
C PRO A 159 9.81 -1.15 -18.85
N LEU A 160 10.43 -1.01 -17.69
CA LEU A 160 9.70 -0.73 -16.45
C LEU A 160 9.15 0.71 -16.48
N CYS A 161 7.93 0.91 -16.02
CA CYS A 161 7.35 2.24 -15.88
C CYS A 161 8.16 3.07 -14.89
N ARG A 162 8.17 4.36 -15.07
CA ARG A 162 8.69 5.26 -14.03
C ARG A 162 7.79 5.13 -12.81
N GLY A 163 8.43 5.06 -11.65
CA GLY A 163 7.74 5.05 -10.37
C GLY A 163 8.27 6.16 -9.48
N ASP A 164 8.11 5.98 -8.19
CA ASP A 164 8.48 7.00 -7.18
C ASP A 164 9.99 7.30 -7.18
N ASP A 165 10.84 6.26 -7.31
CA ASP A 165 12.31 6.40 -7.38
C ASP A 165 12.96 5.36 -8.34
N LEU A 166 12.19 4.68 -9.19
CA LEU A 166 12.76 3.72 -10.12
C LEU A 166 13.53 4.43 -11.25
N ARG A 167 14.81 4.10 -11.34
CA ARG A 167 15.70 4.52 -12.41
C ARG A 167 16.36 3.29 -13.02
N THR A 168 16.42 3.26 -14.34
CA THR A 168 17.00 2.15 -15.10
C THR A 168 17.93 2.66 -16.19
N ALA A 169 18.86 1.81 -16.60
CA ALA A 169 19.69 2.00 -17.78
C ALA A 169 19.66 0.73 -18.65
N LYS A 170 19.87 0.87 -19.95
CA LYS A 170 20.03 -0.28 -20.84
C LYS A 170 21.52 -0.67 -20.90
N HIS A 171 21.81 -1.94 -20.63
CA HIS A 171 23.16 -2.47 -20.80
C HIS A 171 23.44 -2.70 -22.29
N ALA A 172 24.39 -1.95 -22.84
CA ALA A 172 24.62 -1.92 -24.29
C ALA A 172 25.05 -3.27 -24.88
N ALA A 173 25.77 -4.10 -24.11
CA ALA A 173 26.28 -5.37 -24.59
C ALA A 173 25.28 -6.54 -24.47
N THR A 174 24.44 -6.55 -23.46
CA THR A 174 23.53 -7.68 -23.16
C THR A 174 22.06 -7.38 -23.49
N GLY A 175 21.71 -6.11 -23.68
CA GLY A 175 20.32 -5.65 -23.85
C GLY A 175 19.48 -5.78 -22.57
N THR A 176 20.08 -6.17 -21.45
CA THR A 176 19.42 -6.24 -20.14
C THR A 176 19.08 -4.84 -19.63
N THR A 177 18.13 -4.76 -18.73
CA THR A 177 17.79 -3.53 -17.99
C THR A 177 18.57 -3.53 -16.68
N GLU A 178 19.52 -2.60 -16.55
CA GLU A 178 20.23 -2.32 -15.30
C GLU A 178 19.31 -1.50 -14.39
N LEU A 179 19.17 -1.94 -13.16
CA LEU A 179 18.49 -1.21 -12.09
C LEU A 179 19.50 -0.27 -11.44
N LEU A 180 19.15 0.99 -11.26
CA LEU A 180 20.01 1.98 -10.60
C LEU A 180 19.65 2.13 -9.12
N PRO A 181 20.60 2.46 -8.23
CA PRO A 181 20.34 2.59 -6.81
C PRO A 181 19.28 3.64 -6.50
N LEU A 182 18.44 3.40 -5.48
CA LEU A 182 17.50 4.38 -4.94
C LEU A 182 18.23 5.68 -4.57
N THR A 183 17.55 6.82 -4.71
CA THR A 183 18.04 8.11 -4.21
C THR A 183 17.56 8.38 -2.79
N ARG A 184 16.43 7.79 -2.43
CA ARG A 184 15.81 7.88 -1.11
C ARG A 184 15.20 6.51 -0.75
N SER A 185 14.94 6.26 0.51
CA SER A 185 14.22 5.06 0.93
C SER A 185 13.07 5.45 1.86
N HIS A 186 11.88 5.00 1.51
CA HIS A 186 10.65 5.24 2.25
C HIS A 186 10.01 3.96 2.78
N THR A 187 10.47 2.81 2.29
CA THR A 187 10.00 1.48 2.68
C THR A 187 11.20 0.67 3.17
N ARG A 188 11.00 -0.17 4.17
CA ARG A 188 12.05 -1.06 4.68
C ARG A 188 12.51 -2.01 3.58
N TRP A 189 13.79 -2.06 3.34
CA TRP A 189 14.42 -2.98 2.41
C TRP A 189 15.61 -3.70 3.05
N VAL A 190 15.53 -5.01 3.07
CA VAL A 190 16.63 -5.88 3.46
C VAL A 190 17.20 -6.51 2.20
N VAL A 191 18.45 -6.27 1.91
CA VAL A 191 19.11 -6.79 0.70
C VAL A 191 20.31 -7.65 1.05
N GLN A 192 20.38 -8.83 0.45
CA GLN A 192 21.56 -9.68 0.44
C GLN A 192 22.04 -9.76 -1.00
N PRO A 193 23.15 -9.10 -1.35
CA PRO A 193 23.68 -9.10 -2.70
C PRO A 193 24.21 -10.48 -3.11
N ASP A 194 24.13 -10.81 -4.41
CA ASP A 194 24.85 -11.96 -4.96
C ASP A 194 26.35 -11.63 -5.00
N GLU A 195 27.11 -12.24 -4.09
CA GLU A 195 28.56 -12.12 -4.03
C GLU A 195 29.27 -13.28 -4.75
N SER A 196 28.52 -14.30 -5.19
CA SER A 196 29.07 -15.47 -5.88
C SER A 196 29.56 -15.14 -7.30
N GLY A 197 28.96 -14.15 -7.94
CA GLY A 197 29.20 -13.81 -9.34
C GLY A 197 28.59 -14.81 -10.33
N LEU A 198 27.74 -15.71 -9.86
CA LEU A 198 27.09 -16.72 -10.71
C LEU A 198 25.94 -16.15 -11.54
N ARG A 199 25.27 -15.13 -11.03
CA ARG A 199 24.09 -14.52 -11.68
C ARG A 199 24.43 -13.21 -12.37
N CYS A 200 25.29 -12.41 -11.82
CA CYS A 200 25.74 -11.14 -12.38
C CYS A 200 27.15 -10.79 -11.88
N ASP A 201 27.77 -9.75 -12.47
CA ASP A 201 29.08 -9.29 -12.01
C ASP A 201 29.01 -8.83 -10.53
N ALA A 202 29.71 -9.55 -9.66
CA ALA A 202 29.82 -9.25 -8.25
C ALA A 202 30.37 -7.82 -7.98
N ARG A 203 31.17 -7.25 -8.90
CA ARG A 203 31.66 -5.86 -8.78
C ARG A 203 30.54 -4.86 -9.05
N ALA A 204 29.71 -5.13 -10.06
CA ALA A 204 28.54 -4.30 -10.36
C ALA A 204 27.57 -4.30 -9.20
N THR A 205 27.30 -5.45 -8.60
CA THR A 205 26.44 -5.58 -7.42
C THR A 205 27.00 -4.82 -6.21
N ARG A 206 28.31 -4.95 -5.92
CA ARG A 206 28.94 -4.17 -4.85
C ARG A 206 28.90 -2.67 -5.12
N SER A 207 29.16 -2.26 -6.36
CA SER A 207 29.07 -0.85 -6.78
C SER A 207 27.65 -0.30 -6.60
N PHE A 208 26.64 -1.09 -6.91
CA PHE A 208 25.24 -0.73 -6.68
C PHE A 208 24.99 -0.49 -5.19
N VAL A 209 25.32 -1.46 -4.34
CA VAL A 209 25.12 -1.39 -2.88
C VAL A 209 25.85 -0.21 -2.24
N SER A 210 27.08 0.09 -2.69
CA SER A 210 27.87 1.20 -2.14
C SER A 210 27.29 2.59 -2.48
N ARG A 211 26.39 2.67 -3.46
CA ARG A 211 25.72 3.92 -3.88
C ARG A 211 24.31 4.09 -3.26
N LEU A 212 23.87 3.12 -2.45
CA LEU A 212 22.58 3.27 -1.74
C LEU A 212 22.64 4.42 -0.73
N PRO A 213 21.54 5.16 -0.54
CA PRO A 213 21.49 6.23 0.43
C PRO A 213 21.67 5.69 1.85
N ALA A 214 22.33 6.46 2.71
CA ALA A 214 22.40 6.16 4.14
C ALA A 214 20.98 6.29 4.74
N SER A 215 20.41 5.18 5.15
CA SER A 215 19.04 5.11 5.69
C SER A 215 18.93 3.97 6.70
N ASN A 216 18.23 4.19 7.79
CA ASN A 216 17.87 3.15 8.75
C ASN A 216 16.81 2.16 8.22
N LEU A 217 16.22 2.46 7.07
CA LEU A 217 15.27 1.59 6.36
C LEU A 217 15.96 0.59 5.44
N ILE A 218 17.24 0.79 5.10
CA ILE A 218 18.00 -0.13 4.24
C ILE A 218 18.96 -0.94 5.11
N THR A 219 18.85 -2.27 5.03
CA THR A 219 19.77 -3.20 5.71
C THR A 219 20.45 -4.05 4.65
N VAL A 220 21.78 -3.92 4.55
CA VAL A 220 22.60 -4.76 3.69
C VAL A 220 23.14 -5.93 4.51
N ARG A 221 22.85 -7.17 4.07
CA ARG A 221 23.33 -8.40 4.69
C ARG A 221 24.53 -8.94 3.92
N SER A 222 25.55 -9.40 4.65
CA SER A 222 26.68 -10.11 4.01
C SER A 222 26.27 -11.54 3.65
N ALA A 223 26.72 -12.02 2.48
CA ALA A 223 26.42 -13.36 1.93
C ALA A 223 27.21 -14.49 2.63
N ARG A 224 27.40 -14.45 3.96
CA ARG A 224 28.11 -15.54 4.70
C ARG A 224 27.38 -16.88 4.68
N THR A 225 26.18 -16.97 4.13
CA THR A 225 25.42 -18.21 3.99
C THR A 225 25.21 -18.47 2.50
N THR A 226 25.92 -19.43 2.04
CA THR A 226 25.97 -19.99 0.70
C THR A 226 24.63 -20.03 -0.04
N ALA A 227 24.68 -19.71 -1.33
CA ALA A 227 23.63 -19.87 -2.35
C ALA A 227 23.00 -21.30 -2.43
N THR A 228 23.30 -22.20 -1.49
CA THR A 228 22.87 -23.59 -1.51
C THR A 228 21.51 -23.85 -0.83
N ASP A 229 21.02 -22.95 0.01
CA ASP A 229 19.68 -23.08 0.62
C ASP A 229 19.02 -21.71 0.81
N PRO A 230 18.36 -21.17 -0.23
CA PRO A 230 17.70 -19.84 -0.18
C PRO A 230 16.48 -19.83 0.75
N ALA A 231 16.01 -20.98 1.19
CA ALA A 231 14.93 -21.14 2.16
C ALA A 231 15.44 -21.71 3.50
N GLY A 232 16.73 -21.68 3.70
CA GLY A 232 17.38 -22.14 4.92
C GLY A 232 17.16 -21.25 6.13
N PRO A 233 17.75 -21.61 7.29
CA PRO A 233 17.58 -20.88 8.54
C PRO A 233 17.90 -19.38 8.42
N ALA A 234 18.90 -19.03 7.63
CA ALA A 234 19.32 -17.63 7.45
C ALA A 234 18.28 -16.79 6.66
N ALA A 235 17.64 -17.36 5.64
CA ALA A 235 16.55 -16.72 4.92
C ALA A 235 15.34 -16.52 5.83
N PHE A 236 14.99 -17.56 6.60
CA PHE A 236 13.90 -17.48 7.56
C PHE A 236 14.15 -16.42 8.66
N GLU A 237 15.37 -16.34 9.18
CA GLU A 237 15.76 -15.29 10.11
C GLU A 237 15.65 -13.89 9.49
N ALA A 238 16.06 -13.72 8.22
CA ALA A 238 15.93 -12.46 7.49
C ALA A 238 14.47 -12.04 7.31
N ILE A 239 13.59 -12.99 6.99
CA ILE A 239 12.14 -12.76 6.92
C ILE A 239 11.61 -12.39 8.32
N GLY A 240 11.97 -13.11 9.37
CA GLY A 240 11.58 -12.78 10.74
C GLY A 240 12.02 -11.36 11.14
N GLN A 241 13.23 -10.95 10.78
CA GLN A 241 13.71 -9.57 10.98
C GLN A 241 12.90 -8.54 10.17
N LEU A 242 12.49 -8.87 8.93
CA LEU A 242 11.63 -8.00 8.14
C LEU A 242 10.26 -7.82 8.79
N LEU A 243 9.62 -8.92 9.21
CA LEU A 243 8.27 -8.94 9.79
C LEU A 243 8.21 -8.36 11.21
N SER A 244 9.28 -8.42 11.99
CA SER A 244 9.31 -7.98 13.40
C SER A 244 9.31 -6.47 13.60
N HIS A 245 9.40 -5.67 12.53
CA HIS A 245 9.44 -4.23 12.63
C HIS A 245 8.16 -3.61 12.06
N PRO A 246 7.40 -2.86 12.86
CA PRO A 246 6.19 -2.20 12.38
C PRO A 246 6.49 -1.22 11.25
N VAL A 247 5.53 -1.05 10.35
CA VAL A 247 5.60 -0.08 9.25
C VAL A 247 5.90 1.31 9.83
N PRO A 248 6.93 2.03 9.35
CA PRO A 248 7.20 3.38 9.82
C PRO A 248 6.00 4.29 9.53
N GLY A 249 5.48 4.95 10.55
CA GLY A 249 4.38 5.91 10.43
C GLY A 249 3.08 5.52 11.14
N SER A 250 2.92 4.28 11.60
CA SER A 250 1.80 3.90 12.45
C SER A 250 2.15 4.10 13.93
N LYS A 251 2.19 5.33 14.41
CA LYS A 251 1.98 5.54 15.85
C LYS A 251 0.50 5.24 16.11
N PRO A 252 0.14 4.32 17.01
CA PRO A 252 -1.26 4.14 17.36
C PRO A 252 -1.80 5.48 17.84
N ALA A 253 -2.94 5.91 17.28
CA ALA A 253 -3.68 7.03 17.80
C ALA A 253 -3.93 6.84 19.29
N THR A 254 -3.96 7.93 20.04
CA THR A 254 -4.28 7.93 21.45
C THR A 254 -5.59 7.19 21.71
N SER A 255 -5.75 6.59 22.88
CA SER A 255 -6.70 5.56 23.24
C SER A 255 -8.17 5.71 22.79
N SER A 256 -8.64 6.92 22.47
CA SER A 256 -10.04 7.18 22.05
C SER A 256 -10.30 7.01 20.55
N LEU A 257 -9.28 6.96 19.68
CA LEU A 257 -9.36 6.82 18.23
C LEU A 257 -8.54 5.63 17.69
N ALA A 258 -8.14 4.70 18.56
CA ALA A 258 -7.32 3.54 18.19
C ALA A 258 -8.03 2.58 17.22
N ASP A 259 -9.35 2.70 17.09
CA ASP A 259 -10.18 1.96 16.14
C ASP A 259 -10.15 2.54 14.72
N LEU A 260 -9.60 3.74 14.53
CA LEU A 260 -9.51 4.40 13.23
C LEU A 260 -8.09 4.30 12.65
N PRO A 261 -7.96 4.04 11.35
CA PRO A 261 -6.65 3.94 10.67
C PRO A 261 -6.09 5.34 10.37
N LEU A 262 -5.58 6.02 11.39
CA LEU A 262 -5.10 7.39 11.31
C LEU A 262 -3.58 7.48 11.27
N ILE A 263 -3.07 8.48 10.55
CA ILE A 263 -1.66 8.81 10.42
C ILE A 263 -1.45 10.28 10.79
N GLU A 264 -0.61 10.58 11.76
CA GLU A 264 -0.28 11.95 12.14
C GLU A 264 0.93 12.46 11.36
N VAL A 265 0.79 13.60 10.68
CA VAL A 265 1.87 14.33 10.04
C VAL A 265 1.99 15.70 10.71
N LEU A 266 2.99 15.83 11.58
CA LEU A 266 3.17 17.03 12.39
C LEU A 266 3.75 18.20 11.57
N PRO A 267 3.40 19.44 11.89
CA PRO A 267 3.87 20.60 11.18
C PRO A 267 5.38 20.82 11.38
N GLN A 268 6.03 21.36 10.36
CA GLN A 268 7.42 21.77 10.43
C GLN A 268 7.48 23.29 10.70
N GLY A 269 8.17 23.69 11.76
CA GLY A 269 8.30 25.09 12.15
C GLY A 269 7.07 25.68 12.85
N VAL A 270 6.76 26.95 12.57
CA VAL A 270 5.63 27.66 13.22
C VAL A 270 4.30 27.11 12.69
N GLY A 271 3.50 26.56 13.60
CA GLY A 271 2.19 26.00 13.27
C GLY A 271 1.13 27.09 13.01
N THR A 272 0.15 26.76 12.18
CA THR A 272 -1.07 27.57 11.97
C THR A 272 -2.12 27.24 13.06
N ASP A 273 -3.19 28.02 13.13
CA ASP A 273 -4.37 27.73 13.95
C ASP A 273 -5.31 26.66 13.34
N THR A 274 -4.93 26.15 12.20
CA THR A 274 -5.71 25.20 11.39
C THR A 274 -4.96 23.89 11.26
N PHE A 275 -5.68 22.78 11.30
CA PHE A 275 -5.17 21.46 10.89
C PHE A 275 -5.98 20.91 9.72
N ALA A 276 -5.51 19.84 9.11
CA ALA A 276 -6.22 19.18 8.02
C ALA A 276 -6.54 17.72 8.41
N VAL A 277 -7.69 17.24 7.95
CA VAL A 277 -8.03 15.81 7.88
C VAL A 277 -8.04 15.45 6.39
N LEU A 278 -7.18 14.53 5.98
CA LEU A 278 -7.04 14.11 4.59
C LEU A 278 -7.44 12.63 4.47
N LEU A 279 -8.61 12.37 3.86
CA LEU A 279 -9.05 11.04 3.49
C LEU A 279 -8.33 10.61 2.19
N SER A 280 -7.63 9.48 2.25
CA SER A 280 -6.86 8.96 1.12
C SER A 280 -7.74 8.42 -0.02
N GLY A 281 -7.10 8.11 -1.14
CA GLY A 281 -7.71 7.31 -2.21
C GLY A 281 -7.94 5.85 -1.78
N ASP A 282 -8.43 5.06 -2.73
CA ASP A 282 -8.71 3.62 -2.56
C ASP A 282 -7.44 2.76 -2.43
N GLY A 283 -6.29 3.25 -2.91
CA GLY A 283 -4.97 2.66 -2.65
C GLY A 283 -4.48 2.82 -1.20
N GLY A 284 -5.25 3.47 -0.32
CA GLY A 284 -4.83 3.75 1.06
C GLY A 284 -3.93 4.97 1.17
N TRP A 285 -3.20 5.08 2.29
CA TRP A 285 -2.34 6.24 2.57
C TRP A 285 -1.01 6.16 1.81
N THR A 286 -1.01 6.54 0.53
CA THR A 286 0.13 6.42 -0.40
C THR A 286 0.36 7.70 -1.20
N GLY A 287 1.36 7.72 -2.03
CA GLY A 287 1.63 8.69 -3.11
C GLY A 287 1.15 10.11 -2.84
N LEU A 288 0.09 10.53 -3.55
CA LEU A 288 -0.48 11.88 -3.47
C LEU A 288 -0.81 12.29 -2.03
N ASP A 289 -1.41 11.41 -1.25
CA ASP A 289 -1.87 11.73 0.11
C ASP A 289 -0.71 12.15 0.99
N LYS A 290 0.43 11.44 0.88
CA LYS A 290 1.64 11.75 1.67
C LYS A 290 2.34 13.00 1.21
N ASP A 291 2.45 13.19 -0.09
CA ASP A 291 3.14 14.35 -0.65
C ASP A 291 2.33 15.64 -0.38
N VAL A 292 1.01 15.57 -0.50
CA VAL A 292 0.12 16.68 -0.11
C VAL A 292 0.23 16.94 1.40
N ALA A 293 0.17 15.90 2.23
CA ALA A 293 0.30 16.05 3.69
C ALA A 293 1.67 16.63 4.08
N ALA A 294 2.76 16.17 3.47
CA ALA A 294 4.11 16.69 3.71
C ALA A 294 4.24 18.14 3.29
N ALA A 295 3.66 18.53 2.12
CA ALA A 295 3.68 19.90 1.64
C ALA A 295 2.86 20.86 2.53
N LEU A 296 1.74 20.39 3.09
CA LEU A 296 0.94 21.12 4.08
C LEU A 296 1.70 21.26 5.40
N ALA A 297 2.33 20.19 5.88
CA ALA A 297 3.12 20.19 7.11
C ALA A 297 4.32 21.14 7.02
N ALA A 298 5.00 21.22 5.86
CA ALA A 298 6.08 22.17 5.58
C ALA A 298 5.59 23.64 5.64
N ARG A 299 4.30 23.88 5.51
CA ARG A 299 3.65 25.20 5.63
C ARG A 299 3.01 25.44 7.01
N GLY A 300 3.29 24.58 7.99
CA GLY A 300 2.81 24.72 9.37
C GLY A 300 1.43 24.15 9.65
N VAL A 301 0.81 23.46 8.68
CA VAL A 301 -0.49 22.79 8.87
C VAL A 301 -0.25 21.36 9.34
N ALA A 302 -0.69 21.02 10.55
CA ALA A 302 -0.73 19.63 11.01
C ALA A 302 -1.76 18.84 10.18
N VAL A 303 -1.47 17.59 9.83
CA VAL A 303 -2.37 16.76 9.04
C VAL A 303 -2.65 15.45 9.77
N VAL A 304 -3.93 15.10 9.83
CA VAL A 304 -4.40 13.74 10.18
C VAL A 304 -4.75 13.05 8.87
N GLY A 305 -3.94 12.12 8.43
CA GLY A 305 -4.25 11.22 7.34
C GLY A 305 -5.25 10.17 7.80
N TRP A 306 -6.28 9.92 7.01
CA TRP A 306 -7.26 8.88 7.23
C TRP A 306 -7.19 7.88 6.08
N ASP A 307 -6.65 6.70 6.36
CA ASP A 307 -6.48 5.63 5.37
C ASP A 307 -7.83 5.05 4.95
N SER A 308 -8.33 5.47 3.79
CA SER A 308 -9.65 5.08 3.29
C SER A 308 -9.72 3.59 2.97
N LEU A 309 -8.65 2.99 2.43
CA LEU A 309 -8.60 1.56 2.15
C LEU A 309 -8.87 0.74 3.40
N ARG A 310 -8.16 1.03 4.48
CA ARG A 310 -8.31 0.30 5.75
C ARG A 310 -9.64 0.62 6.45
N TYR A 311 -10.12 1.85 6.33
CA TYR A 311 -11.39 2.27 6.93
C TYR A 311 -12.59 1.62 6.26
N PHE A 312 -12.65 1.65 4.92
CA PHE A 312 -13.72 1.05 4.12
C PHE A 312 -13.48 -0.42 3.77
N TRP A 313 -12.45 -1.04 4.34
CA TRP A 313 -12.26 -2.50 4.22
C TRP A 313 -13.46 -3.28 4.74
N LYS A 314 -14.19 -2.71 5.70
CA LYS A 314 -15.52 -3.14 6.14
C LYS A 314 -16.57 -2.15 5.68
N ALA A 315 -17.78 -2.66 5.40
CA ALA A 315 -18.93 -1.82 5.09
C ALA A 315 -19.11 -0.73 6.15
N ARG A 316 -19.29 0.49 5.68
CA ARG A 316 -19.61 1.66 6.49
C ARG A 316 -20.85 2.34 5.95
N THR A 317 -21.49 3.14 6.77
CA THR A 317 -22.54 4.04 6.34
C THR A 317 -22.05 5.49 6.33
N PRO A 318 -22.69 6.39 5.57
CA PRO A 318 -22.40 7.82 5.66
C PRO A 318 -22.52 8.39 7.08
N ASP A 319 -23.44 7.87 7.90
CA ASP A 319 -23.65 8.32 9.26
C ASP A 319 -22.53 7.85 10.20
N GLU A 320 -22.04 6.61 10.05
CA GLU A 320 -20.87 6.12 10.78
C GLU A 320 -19.61 6.93 10.43
N LEU A 321 -19.37 7.21 9.15
CA LEU A 321 -18.26 8.06 8.72
C LEU A 321 -18.32 9.45 9.35
N ALA A 322 -19.49 10.08 9.38
CA ALA A 322 -19.68 11.38 10.01
C ALA A 322 -19.53 11.34 11.54
N SER A 323 -19.99 10.27 12.18
CA SER A 323 -19.80 10.05 13.61
C SER A 323 -18.32 9.95 13.97
N ASP A 324 -17.56 9.18 13.20
CA ASP A 324 -16.12 9.03 13.40
C ASP A 324 -15.37 10.33 13.10
N ALA A 325 -15.79 11.08 12.07
CA ALA A 325 -15.25 12.41 11.79
C ALA A 325 -15.50 13.40 12.93
N ASN A 326 -16.68 13.39 13.54
CA ASN A 326 -16.98 14.23 14.71
C ASN A 326 -16.03 13.91 15.88
N ARG A 327 -15.80 12.63 16.19
CA ARG A 327 -14.85 12.18 17.23
C ARG A 327 -13.43 12.67 16.92
N LEU A 328 -12.99 12.49 15.67
CA LEU A 328 -11.68 12.89 15.20
C LEU A 328 -11.47 14.40 15.29
N ILE A 329 -12.40 15.19 14.76
CA ILE A 329 -12.33 16.66 14.79
C ILE A 329 -12.31 17.17 16.24
N ALA A 330 -13.15 16.65 17.10
CA ALA A 330 -13.18 17.04 18.52
C ALA A 330 -11.84 16.74 19.21
N HIS A 331 -11.31 15.53 19.01
CA HIS A 331 -10.06 15.07 19.60
C HIS A 331 -8.87 15.95 19.17
N TYR A 332 -8.63 16.11 17.88
CA TYR A 332 -7.47 16.84 17.37
C TYR A 332 -7.59 18.36 17.55
N SER A 333 -8.81 18.91 17.52
CA SER A 333 -9.02 20.33 17.87
C SER A 333 -8.57 20.61 19.31
N GLN A 334 -8.84 19.68 20.23
CA GLN A 334 -8.44 19.80 21.62
C GLN A 334 -6.95 19.49 21.83
N GLN A 335 -6.47 18.36 21.28
CA GLN A 335 -5.09 17.90 21.46
C GLN A 335 -4.07 18.91 20.88
N TRP A 336 -4.34 19.46 19.72
CA TRP A 336 -3.44 20.39 19.03
C TRP A 336 -3.79 21.86 19.28
N GLN A 337 -4.85 22.13 20.03
CA GLN A 337 -5.35 23.48 20.32
C GLN A 337 -5.60 24.29 19.03
N LYS A 338 -6.20 23.65 18.02
CA LYS A 338 -6.49 24.24 16.72
C LYS A 338 -8.01 24.35 16.51
N PRO A 339 -8.55 25.57 16.47
CA PRO A 339 -10.00 25.78 16.35
C PRO A 339 -10.54 25.47 14.95
N HIS A 340 -9.69 25.46 13.93
CA HIS A 340 -10.11 25.29 12.54
C HIS A 340 -9.58 24.00 11.93
N VAL A 341 -10.39 23.37 11.06
CA VAL A 341 -10.05 22.16 10.33
C VAL A 341 -10.37 22.31 8.84
N MET A 342 -9.47 21.85 7.99
CA MET A 342 -9.73 21.60 6.58
C MET A 342 -10.08 20.13 6.39
N LEU A 343 -11.14 19.83 5.65
CA LEU A 343 -11.50 18.48 5.23
C LEU A 343 -11.07 18.29 3.78
N LEU A 344 -10.12 17.40 3.59
CA LEU A 344 -9.51 17.12 2.30
C LEU A 344 -9.80 15.67 1.92
N GLY A 345 -9.98 15.39 0.64
CA GLY A 345 -10.10 14.03 0.15
C GLY A 345 -9.51 13.89 -1.25
N TYR A 346 -8.96 12.72 -1.52
CA TYR A 346 -8.50 12.35 -2.85
C TYR A 346 -9.23 11.12 -3.34
N SER A 347 -9.66 11.11 -4.63
CA SER A 347 -10.31 9.96 -5.26
C SER A 347 -11.45 9.42 -4.38
N GLN A 348 -11.38 8.19 -3.86
CA GLN A 348 -12.36 7.64 -2.92
C GLN A 348 -12.61 8.56 -1.71
N GLY A 349 -11.57 9.12 -1.12
CA GLY A 349 -11.69 10.08 -0.03
C GLY A 349 -12.47 11.33 -0.44
N ALA A 350 -12.28 11.83 -1.67
CA ALA A 350 -13.05 12.94 -2.22
C ALA A 350 -14.53 12.56 -2.43
N ASN A 351 -14.78 11.34 -2.91
CA ASN A 351 -16.12 10.85 -3.21
C ASN A 351 -17.02 10.78 -1.97
N VAL A 352 -16.46 10.43 -0.81
CA VAL A 352 -17.23 10.32 0.44
C VAL A 352 -17.36 11.64 1.22
N LEU A 353 -16.53 12.65 0.92
CA LEU A 353 -16.54 13.93 1.63
C LEU A 353 -17.90 14.65 1.62
N PRO A 354 -18.65 14.75 0.53
CA PRO A 354 -19.96 15.42 0.53
C PRO A 354 -20.93 14.78 1.52
N PHE A 355 -20.92 13.45 1.61
CA PHE A 355 -21.74 12.69 2.53
C PHE A 355 -21.35 12.95 3.99
N LEU A 356 -20.04 12.96 4.27
CA LEU A 356 -19.48 13.28 5.59
C LEU A 356 -19.87 14.69 6.02
N VAL A 357 -19.60 15.70 5.19
CA VAL A 357 -19.83 17.11 5.52
C VAL A 357 -21.30 17.40 5.81
N ASN A 358 -22.21 16.82 5.03
CA ASN A 358 -23.65 17.04 5.21
C ASN A 358 -24.20 16.44 6.51
N ARG A 359 -23.46 15.51 7.15
CA ARG A 359 -23.87 14.78 8.37
C ARG A 359 -23.05 15.15 9.60
N LEU A 360 -22.11 16.09 9.48
CA LEU A 360 -21.38 16.60 10.65
C LEU A 360 -22.31 17.26 11.66
N SER A 361 -22.01 17.10 12.94
CA SER A 361 -22.62 17.87 14.00
C SER A 361 -22.40 19.37 13.83
N GLY A 362 -23.24 20.21 14.41
CA GLY A 362 -23.11 21.67 14.33
C GLY A 362 -21.74 22.15 14.82
N ASP A 363 -21.25 21.58 15.94
CA ASP A 363 -19.95 21.94 16.53
C ASP A 363 -18.77 21.58 15.60
N ALA A 364 -18.76 20.37 15.04
CA ALA A 364 -17.71 19.97 14.12
C ALA A 364 -17.78 20.77 12.82
N ARG A 365 -18.97 20.97 12.26
CA ARG A 365 -19.19 21.77 11.05
C ARG A 365 -18.73 23.21 11.23
N GLY A 366 -18.98 23.81 12.39
CA GLY A 366 -18.55 25.17 12.73
C GLY A 366 -17.03 25.37 12.73
N LYS A 367 -16.26 24.30 12.90
CA LYS A 367 -14.78 24.31 12.84
C LYS A 367 -14.24 24.16 11.41
N VAL A 368 -15.04 23.67 10.46
CA VAL A 368 -14.57 23.40 9.10
C VAL A 368 -14.39 24.72 8.35
N SER A 369 -13.17 25.02 7.96
CA SER A 369 -12.80 26.23 7.21
C SER A 369 -12.79 26.01 5.68
N LEU A 370 -12.51 24.79 5.23
CA LEU A 370 -12.44 24.41 3.81
C LEU A 370 -12.80 22.94 3.62
N VAL A 371 -13.51 22.65 2.55
CA VAL A 371 -13.67 21.29 1.98
C VAL A 371 -12.99 21.27 0.63
N ALA A 372 -12.01 20.39 0.43
CA ALA A 372 -11.32 20.23 -0.84
C ALA A 372 -11.46 18.77 -1.34
N MET A 373 -12.13 18.63 -2.46
CA MET A 373 -12.34 17.35 -3.15
C MET A 373 -11.38 17.30 -4.34
N THR A 374 -10.45 16.36 -4.35
CA THR A 374 -9.43 16.22 -5.40
C THR A 374 -9.67 14.91 -6.17
N GLY A 375 -9.86 14.98 -7.50
CA GLY A 375 -10.18 13.82 -8.32
C GLY A 375 -11.55 13.22 -8.00
N LEU A 376 -12.59 14.08 -7.89
CA LEU A 376 -13.96 13.69 -7.56
C LEU A 376 -14.61 12.95 -8.72
N GLY A 377 -15.12 11.74 -8.45
CA GLY A 377 -15.91 10.91 -9.37
C GLY A 377 -17.43 11.18 -9.32
N LEU A 378 -18.20 10.24 -9.83
CA LEU A 378 -19.67 10.32 -9.87
C LEU A 378 -20.37 9.49 -8.78
N GLN A 379 -19.67 8.49 -8.24
CA GLN A 379 -20.20 7.53 -7.28
C GLN A 379 -19.27 7.44 -6.07
N ALA A 380 -19.87 7.22 -4.90
CA ALA A 380 -19.16 6.99 -3.66
C ALA A 380 -19.44 5.57 -3.15
N ASP A 381 -18.39 4.82 -2.88
CA ASP A 381 -18.45 3.50 -2.29
C ASP A 381 -18.09 3.56 -0.80
N PHE A 382 -18.86 2.84 0.02
CA PHE A 382 -18.66 2.81 1.47
C PHE A 382 -18.20 1.43 1.95
N GLU A 383 -17.71 0.63 1.04
CA GLU A 383 -17.13 -0.68 1.30
C GLU A 383 -16.22 -1.08 0.13
N PHE A 384 -15.08 -1.68 0.44
CA PHE A 384 -14.25 -2.34 -0.58
C PHE A 384 -14.82 -3.73 -0.86
N HIS A 385 -15.59 -3.86 -1.93
CA HIS A 385 -16.13 -5.14 -2.35
C HIS A 385 -15.22 -5.83 -3.37
N PHE A 386 -15.03 -7.14 -3.18
CA PHE A 386 -14.54 -8.03 -4.21
C PHE A 386 -15.32 -7.87 -5.54
N ALA A 387 -16.64 -7.66 -5.45
CA ALA A 387 -17.53 -7.45 -6.61
C ALA A 387 -17.23 -6.16 -7.39
N ASN A 388 -16.68 -5.12 -6.77
CA ASN A 388 -16.31 -3.87 -7.45
C ASN A 388 -15.15 -4.06 -8.43
N TRP A 389 -14.29 -5.04 -8.17
CA TRP A 389 -13.18 -5.42 -9.05
C TRP A 389 -13.64 -6.28 -10.23
N VAL A 390 -14.85 -6.85 -10.18
CA VAL A 390 -15.47 -7.65 -11.24
C VAL A 390 -16.59 -6.89 -11.94
N GLY A 391 -16.78 -5.59 -11.66
CA GLY A 391 -17.68 -4.71 -12.41
C GLY A 391 -19.14 -4.67 -11.95
N ALA A 392 -19.46 -5.07 -10.72
CA ALA A 392 -20.82 -5.02 -10.19
C ALA A 392 -20.87 -4.45 -8.76
N SER A 393 -20.79 -3.13 -8.61
CA SER A 393 -21.09 -2.48 -7.35
C SER A 393 -22.61 -2.32 -7.17
N ALA A 394 -23.18 -3.06 -6.24
CA ALA A 394 -24.64 -3.03 -6.00
C ALA A 394 -25.10 -1.89 -5.06
N LYS A 395 -24.18 -1.06 -4.51
CA LYS A 395 -24.50 -0.09 -3.44
C LYS A 395 -23.76 1.25 -3.52
N SER A 396 -23.20 1.62 -4.65
CA SER A 396 -22.61 2.94 -4.84
C SER A 396 -23.65 4.05 -4.72
N LEU A 397 -23.32 5.14 -4.04
CA LEU A 397 -24.20 6.28 -3.85
C LEU A 397 -23.83 7.43 -4.79
N ALA A 398 -24.82 8.02 -5.45
CA ALA A 398 -24.61 9.16 -6.34
C ALA A 398 -24.11 10.40 -5.58
N ILE A 399 -23.01 11.02 -6.03
CA ILE A 399 -22.35 12.13 -5.36
C ILE A 399 -23.07 13.47 -5.64
N LEU A 400 -23.56 13.69 -6.85
CA LEU A 400 -24.14 14.99 -7.25
C LEU A 400 -25.27 15.47 -6.34
N PRO A 401 -26.21 14.64 -5.86
CA PRO A 401 -27.24 15.08 -4.90
C PRO A 401 -26.65 15.55 -3.57
N GLU A 402 -25.56 14.94 -3.12
CA GLU A 402 -24.89 15.36 -1.88
C GLU A 402 -24.09 16.66 -2.06
N THR A 403 -23.40 16.83 -3.19
CA THR A 403 -22.70 18.11 -3.47
C THR A 403 -23.67 19.28 -3.63
N ALA A 404 -24.87 19.04 -4.15
CA ALA A 404 -25.92 20.06 -4.23
C ALA A 404 -26.43 20.53 -2.85
N ARG A 405 -26.17 19.77 -1.78
CA ARG A 405 -26.51 20.13 -0.39
C ARG A 405 -25.38 20.83 0.37
N LEU A 406 -24.18 20.89 -0.21
CA LEU A 406 -23.07 21.61 0.38
C LEU A 406 -23.40 23.11 0.42
N GLY A 407 -23.32 23.70 1.61
CA GLY A 407 -23.55 25.12 1.83
C GLY A 407 -22.29 25.81 2.36
N SER A 408 -22.30 26.16 3.65
CA SER A 408 -21.07 26.52 4.38
C SER A 408 -20.48 25.23 4.98
N PRO A 409 -19.18 25.02 4.99
CA PRO A 409 -18.05 25.89 4.67
C PRO A 409 -17.76 25.99 3.16
N LYS A 410 -16.76 26.82 2.79
CA LYS A 410 -16.25 26.96 1.42
C LYS A 410 -15.81 25.59 0.88
N ALA A 411 -16.25 25.24 -0.31
CA ALA A 411 -15.89 24.00 -0.98
C ALA A 411 -15.21 24.25 -2.33
N ILE A 412 -14.18 23.44 -2.61
CA ILE A 412 -13.48 23.42 -3.90
C ILE A 412 -13.43 22.00 -4.44
N CYS A 413 -13.39 21.87 -5.77
CA CYS A 413 -13.14 20.62 -6.48
C CYS A 413 -11.93 20.79 -7.39
N ILE A 414 -10.84 20.06 -7.12
CA ILE A 414 -9.60 20.08 -7.90
C ILE A 414 -9.59 18.87 -8.82
N TYR A 415 -9.35 19.09 -10.12
CA TYR A 415 -9.35 18.01 -11.10
C TYR A 415 -8.26 18.18 -12.15
N GLY A 416 -7.78 17.07 -12.68
CA GLY A 416 -6.91 17.05 -13.85
C GLY A 416 -7.70 17.36 -15.13
N ARG A 417 -7.19 18.21 -16.00
CA ARG A 417 -7.87 18.57 -17.26
C ARG A 417 -8.08 17.38 -18.20
N GLU A 418 -7.25 16.36 -18.04
CA GLU A 418 -7.22 15.15 -18.86
C GLU A 418 -7.90 13.96 -18.15
N ASP A 419 -8.54 14.21 -17.00
CA ASP A 419 -9.28 13.21 -16.23
C ASP A 419 -10.72 13.09 -16.76
N PRO A 420 -11.06 12.04 -17.54
CA PRO A 420 -12.39 11.88 -18.13
C PRO A 420 -13.45 11.49 -17.08
N GLU A 421 -13.04 11.01 -15.91
CA GLU A 421 -13.94 10.52 -14.86
C GLU A 421 -14.35 11.61 -13.88
N SER A 422 -13.72 12.78 -13.96
CA SER A 422 -13.98 13.88 -13.03
C SER A 422 -15.37 14.46 -13.18
N SER A 423 -16.08 14.58 -12.07
CA SER A 423 -17.39 15.23 -12.00
C SER A 423 -17.33 16.72 -11.60
N CYS A 424 -16.15 17.29 -11.34
CA CYS A 424 -16.00 18.68 -10.86
C CYS A 424 -16.73 19.72 -11.73
N MET A 425 -16.76 19.54 -13.05
CA MET A 425 -17.41 20.44 -13.97
C MET A 425 -18.95 20.33 -13.97
N GLN A 426 -19.50 19.31 -13.33
CA GLN A 426 -20.95 19.09 -13.21
C GLN A 426 -21.52 19.72 -11.93
N LEU A 427 -20.66 20.25 -11.05
CA LEU A 427 -21.06 20.82 -9.77
C LEU A 427 -21.62 22.23 -9.93
N ASP A 428 -22.54 22.62 -9.04
CA ASP A 428 -23.04 23.98 -8.96
C ASP A 428 -21.92 24.95 -8.58
N PRO A 429 -21.50 25.86 -9.47
CA PRO A 429 -20.39 26.79 -9.21
C PRO A 429 -20.68 27.81 -8.08
N LYS A 430 -21.95 27.98 -7.69
CA LYS A 430 -22.32 28.78 -6.52
C LYS A 430 -21.98 28.10 -5.19
N ARG A 431 -21.79 26.77 -5.20
CA ARG A 431 -21.51 25.97 -4.01
C ARG A 431 -20.10 25.44 -3.95
N VAL A 432 -19.58 25.03 -5.11
CA VAL A 432 -18.26 24.40 -5.22
C VAL A 432 -17.49 25.04 -6.35
N GLN A 433 -16.34 25.61 -6.04
CA GLN A 433 -15.43 26.15 -7.03
C GLN A 433 -14.62 25.04 -7.69
N ALA A 434 -14.79 24.81 -9.00
CA ALA A 434 -13.98 23.89 -9.74
C ALA A 434 -12.62 24.53 -10.13
N ILE A 435 -11.53 23.80 -9.93
CA ILE A 435 -10.15 24.23 -10.21
C ILE A 435 -9.44 23.17 -11.04
N ALA A 436 -9.09 23.51 -12.28
CA ALA A 436 -8.40 22.62 -13.20
C ALA A 436 -6.87 22.70 -13.06
N LEU A 437 -6.20 21.58 -12.92
CA LEU A 437 -4.75 21.44 -12.98
C LEU A 437 -4.33 20.63 -14.22
N PRO A 438 -3.07 20.70 -14.67
CA PRO A 438 -2.57 19.84 -15.75
C PRO A 438 -2.60 18.36 -15.34
N GLY A 439 -2.72 17.46 -16.35
CA GLY A 439 -2.67 16.00 -16.18
C GLY A 439 -4.03 15.36 -15.97
N GLY A 440 -4.03 14.05 -15.81
CA GLY A 440 -5.20 13.20 -15.52
C GLY A 440 -5.47 13.11 -14.01
N HIS A 441 -6.02 11.96 -13.59
CA HIS A 441 -6.41 11.69 -12.19
C HIS A 441 -5.27 11.87 -11.18
N HIS A 442 -4.04 11.60 -11.58
CA HIS A 442 -2.82 11.72 -10.75
C HIS A 442 -2.02 13.01 -10.98
N PHE A 443 -2.57 14.02 -11.67
CA PHE A 443 -1.96 15.35 -11.86
C PHE A 443 -0.50 15.31 -12.37
N ASN A 444 -0.13 14.33 -13.18
CA ASN A 444 1.24 14.08 -13.65
C ASN A 444 2.28 13.96 -12.51
N GLY A 445 1.85 13.63 -11.28
CA GLY A 445 2.71 13.55 -10.10
C GLY A 445 3.04 14.91 -9.45
N ASP A 446 2.47 16.04 -9.92
CA ASP A 446 2.71 17.37 -9.33
C ASP A 446 1.80 17.61 -8.10
N TYR A 447 2.03 16.84 -7.07
CA TYR A 447 1.25 16.90 -5.82
C TYR A 447 1.57 18.15 -4.99
N GLY A 448 2.74 18.75 -5.21
CA GLY A 448 3.09 20.05 -4.65
C GLY A 448 2.13 21.16 -5.14
N LYS A 449 1.72 21.10 -6.41
CA LYS A 449 0.75 22.05 -6.99
C LYS A 449 -0.65 21.86 -6.43
N VAL A 450 -1.06 20.62 -6.17
CA VAL A 450 -2.32 20.30 -5.48
C VAL A 450 -2.33 20.94 -4.08
N ALA A 451 -1.29 20.71 -3.28
CA ALA A 451 -1.16 21.29 -1.94
C ALA A 451 -1.16 22.83 -1.97
N GLU A 452 -0.43 23.44 -2.90
CA GLU A 452 -0.43 24.90 -3.08
C GLU A 452 -1.83 25.43 -3.38
N THR A 453 -2.58 24.75 -4.25
CA THR A 453 -3.95 25.13 -4.62
C THR A 453 -4.89 25.05 -3.41
N ILE A 454 -4.77 24.02 -2.57
CA ILE A 454 -5.52 23.90 -1.32
C ILE A 454 -5.19 25.06 -0.37
N LEU A 455 -3.90 25.37 -0.17
CA LEU A 455 -3.46 26.47 0.70
C LEU A 455 -3.94 27.83 0.22
N GLN A 456 -3.91 28.08 -1.08
CA GLN A 456 -4.46 29.31 -1.68
C GLN A 456 -5.96 29.42 -1.45
N ALA A 457 -6.70 28.33 -1.61
CA ALA A 457 -8.14 28.31 -1.37
C ALA A 457 -8.49 28.50 0.12
N ALA A 458 -7.68 27.95 1.02
CA ALA A 458 -7.86 28.13 2.45
C ALA A 458 -7.59 29.55 2.94
N ALA A 459 -6.92 30.39 2.12
CA ALA A 459 -6.51 31.74 2.50
C ALA A 459 -5.77 31.80 3.85
N LEU A 460 -4.97 30.77 4.14
CA LEU A 460 -4.16 30.70 5.36
C LEU A 460 -3.12 31.80 5.32
N ARG A 461 -3.31 32.81 6.14
CA ARG A 461 -2.30 33.86 6.38
C ARG A 461 -1.17 33.26 7.22
N ARG A 462 0.06 33.58 6.83
CA ARG A 462 1.26 33.28 7.63
C ARG A 462 1.30 34.11 8.89
#